data_d50375b4c278afae4cc03e5e398b6166
#
_entry.id   d50375b4c278afae4cc03e5e398b6166
#
_cell.length_a   1.000
_cell.length_b   1.000
_cell.length_c   1.000
_cell.angle_alpha   90.00
_cell.angle_beta   90.00
_cell.angle_gamma   90.00
#
_symmetry.space_group_name_H-M   'P 1'
#
loop_
_entity.id
_entity.type
_entity.pdbx_description
1 polymer ?
#
loop_
_entity_poly.entity_id
_entity_poly.type
_entity_poly.pdbx_seq_one_letter_code
_entity_poly.pdbx_strand_id
1 'polypeptide(L)'
;MLSLDKQLEVIRRGVVEIVPENELVDKLKHSIESGKPLRIKLGLDPTAPDIHLGHTVVLQKLKQFQELGHQVTIILGDFTARIGDPTGRSETRKQLTEEQVLANARTYEKQIFKILDRARTELVFNSQWLTPMNFAQVVELSAKCTVARILERDDFAKRFKECLPISIHELFYPLMQGYDSVALKADVELGGTDQKFNLLMGRTLQ
;
A
#
# COMPACT_ATOMS: atom_id res chain seq x y z
N MET A 1 22.04 10.51 -9.49
CA MET A 1 20.95 9.66 -10.01
C MET A 1 21.22 9.29 -11.46
N LEU A 2 20.68 8.15 -11.94
CA LEU A 2 20.73 7.81 -13.37
C LEU A 2 19.87 8.78 -14.20
N SER A 3 20.11 8.82 -15.52
CA SER A 3 19.27 9.61 -16.45
C SER A 3 17.81 9.14 -16.43
N LEU A 4 16.88 10.01 -16.81
CA LEU A 4 15.44 9.71 -16.85
C LEU A 4 15.14 8.44 -17.65
N ASP A 5 15.70 8.30 -18.85
CA ASP A 5 15.43 7.15 -19.72
C ASP A 5 15.88 5.83 -19.09
N LYS A 6 17.06 5.82 -18.45
CA LYS A 6 17.55 4.63 -17.75
C LYS A 6 16.69 4.28 -16.52
N GLN A 7 16.21 5.29 -15.80
CA GLN A 7 15.29 5.06 -14.69
C GLN A 7 13.96 4.48 -15.19
N LEU A 8 13.37 5.06 -16.23
CA LEU A 8 12.11 4.57 -16.81
C LEU A 8 12.24 3.15 -17.38
N GLU A 9 13.36 2.81 -18.01
CA GLU A 9 13.63 1.46 -18.51
C GLU A 9 13.57 0.43 -17.36
N VAL A 10 14.24 0.72 -16.24
CA VAL A 10 14.24 -0.16 -15.05
C VAL A 10 12.86 -0.23 -14.40
N ILE A 11 12.17 0.91 -14.27
CA ILE A 11 10.87 0.99 -13.61
C ILE A 11 9.80 0.27 -14.41
N ARG A 12 9.75 0.43 -15.73
CA ARG A 12 8.76 -0.20 -16.62
C ARG A 12 8.91 -1.71 -16.72
N ARG A 13 10.12 -2.22 -16.56
CA ARG A 13 10.38 -3.65 -16.69
C ARG A 13 9.62 -4.45 -15.63
N GLY A 14 8.74 -5.38 -16.09
CA GLY A 14 7.97 -6.27 -15.23
C GLY A 14 6.82 -5.59 -14.46
N VAL A 15 6.41 -4.41 -14.88
CA VAL A 15 5.22 -3.70 -14.37
C VAL A 15 4.05 -3.96 -15.31
N VAL A 16 2.88 -4.23 -14.76
CA VAL A 16 1.65 -4.41 -15.55
C VAL A 16 1.07 -3.08 -15.96
N GLU A 17 1.08 -2.10 -15.05
CA GLU A 17 0.47 -0.78 -15.26
C GLU A 17 1.15 0.28 -14.38
N ILE A 18 1.25 1.51 -14.90
CA ILE A 18 1.68 2.71 -14.16
C ILE A 18 0.57 3.76 -14.32
N VAL A 19 0.01 4.25 -13.21
CA VAL A 19 -1.16 5.15 -13.24
C VAL A 19 -0.91 6.41 -12.43
N PRO A 20 -0.89 7.58 -13.09
CA PRO A 20 -0.67 7.78 -14.51
C PRO A 20 0.83 7.87 -14.80
N GLU A 21 1.24 7.37 -15.94
CA GLU A 21 2.66 7.29 -16.28
C GLU A 21 3.31 8.67 -16.50
N ASN A 22 2.55 9.62 -17.08
CA ASN A 22 3.03 10.99 -17.31
C ASN A 22 3.44 11.68 -15.99
N GLU A 23 2.68 11.49 -14.90
CA GLU A 23 3.03 12.06 -13.60
C GLU A 23 4.28 11.41 -12.99
N LEU A 24 4.46 10.10 -13.18
CA LEU A 24 5.71 9.45 -12.79
C LEU A 24 6.91 10.05 -13.51
N VAL A 25 6.78 10.28 -14.83
CA VAL A 25 7.83 10.94 -15.64
C VAL A 25 8.16 12.31 -15.07
N ASP A 26 7.16 13.12 -14.75
CA ASP A 26 7.37 14.48 -14.24
C ASP A 26 7.97 14.47 -12.83
N LYS A 27 7.54 13.55 -11.96
CA LYS A 27 8.15 13.35 -10.63
C LYS A 27 9.61 12.93 -10.73
N LEU A 28 9.96 12.02 -11.65
CA LEU A 28 11.35 11.60 -11.88
C LEU A 28 12.22 12.75 -12.40
N LYS A 29 11.73 13.55 -13.35
CA LYS A 29 12.44 14.75 -13.83
C LYS A 29 12.74 15.70 -12.67
N HIS A 30 11.70 16.04 -11.88
CA HIS A 30 11.86 16.93 -10.74
C HIS A 30 12.83 16.34 -9.69
N SER A 31 12.78 15.04 -9.45
CA SER A 31 13.70 14.36 -8.54
C SER A 31 15.17 14.45 -9.02
N ILE A 32 15.40 14.28 -10.32
CA ILE A 32 16.75 14.40 -10.93
C ILE A 32 17.25 15.83 -10.83
N GLU A 33 16.43 16.82 -11.21
CA GLU A 33 16.78 18.24 -11.20
C GLU A 33 17.04 18.79 -9.81
N SER A 34 16.20 18.40 -8.84
CA SER A 34 16.32 18.87 -7.45
C SER A 34 17.33 18.06 -6.61
N GLY A 35 17.76 16.90 -7.10
CA GLY A 35 18.58 15.96 -6.33
C GLY A 35 17.85 15.28 -5.16
N LYS A 36 16.53 15.47 -5.05
CA LYS A 36 15.70 14.88 -3.97
C LYS A 36 15.12 13.54 -4.40
N PRO A 37 15.31 12.46 -3.61
CA PRO A 37 14.74 11.16 -3.93
C PRO A 37 13.22 11.18 -3.83
N LEU A 38 12.55 10.36 -4.66
CA LEU A 38 11.12 10.07 -4.49
C LEU A 38 10.92 9.15 -3.29
N ARG A 39 9.76 9.27 -2.65
CA ARG A 39 9.30 8.42 -1.55
C ARG A 39 8.42 7.31 -2.11
N ILE A 40 8.95 6.10 -2.09
CA ILE A 40 8.31 4.91 -2.64
C ILE A 40 7.73 4.09 -1.49
N LYS A 41 6.44 3.82 -1.53
CA LYS A 41 5.70 3.13 -0.48
C LYS A 41 5.24 1.74 -0.93
N LEU A 42 5.28 0.77 -0.02
CA LEU A 42 4.57 -0.50 -0.09
C LEU A 42 3.92 -0.78 1.26
N GLY A 43 2.62 -1.12 1.26
CA GLY A 43 1.92 -1.64 2.43
C GLY A 43 1.84 -3.16 2.41
N LEU A 44 2.07 -3.80 3.56
CA LEU A 44 1.95 -5.23 3.77
C LEU A 44 1.22 -5.49 5.10
N ASP A 45 0.10 -6.20 5.05
CA ASP A 45 -0.59 -6.67 6.25
C ASP A 45 0.00 -8.00 6.71
N PRO A 46 0.58 -8.10 7.92
CA PRO A 46 1.19 -9.34 8.42
C PRO A 46 0.11 -10.33 8.90
N THR A 47 -0.67 -10.86 7.96
CA THR A 47 -1.80 -11.76 8.21
C THR A 47 -1.40 -13.23 8.36
N ALA A 48 -0.15 -13.57 8.08
CA ALA A 48 0.45 -14.90 8.23
C ALA A 48 1.91 -14.76 8.70
N PRO A 49 2.55 -15.82 9.25
CA PRO A 49 3.94 -15.73 9.70
C PRO A 49 4.95 -15.48 8.58
N ASP A 50 4.67 -15.97 7.38
CA ASP A 50 5.62 -15.96 6.27
C ASP A 50 5.10 -15.19 5.06
N ILE A 51 6.01 -14.47 4.38
CA ILE A 51 5.78 -13.97 3.04
C ILE A 51 5.93 -15.11 2.03
N HIS A 52 5.24 -15.02 0.89
CA HIS A 52 5.36 -15.98 -0.21
C HIS A 52 6.01 -15.33 -1.44
N LEU A 53 6.31 -16.13 -2.47
CA LEU A 53 6.97 -15.65 -3.68
C LEU A 53 6.26 -14.48 -4.37
N GLY A 54 4.93 -14.38 -4.26
CA GLY A 54 4.18 -13.23 -4.78
C GLY A 54 4.64 -11.89 -4.18
N HIS A 55 4.94 -11.86 -2.88
CA HIS A 55 5.47 -10.65 -2.23
C HIS A 55 6.86 -10.28 -2.76
N THR A 56 7.69 -11.28 -3.10
CA THR A 56 9.06 -11.01 -3.58
C THR A 56 9.07 -10.25 -4.90
N VAL A 57 8.04 -10.38 -5.73
CA VAL A 57 7.91 -9.64 -7.00
C VAL A 57 7.90 -8.14 -6.74
N VAL A 58 7.04 -7.68 -5.82
CA VAL A 58 6.94 -6.25 -5.46
C VAL A 58 8.17 -5.79 -4.68
N LEU A 59 8.71 -6.63 -3.78
CA LEU A 59 9.95 -6.32 -3.06
C LEU A 59 11.15 -6.15 -3.99
N GLN A 60 11.27 -6.95 -5.05
CA GLN A 60 12.30 -6.75 -6.07
C GLN A 60 12.13 -5.42 -6.82
N LYS A 61 10.89 -5.01 -7.10
CA LYS A 61 10.64 -3.68 -7.68
C LYS A 61 11.07 -2.56 -6.73
N LEU A 62 10.78 -2.68 -5.44
CA LEU A 62 11.26 -1.72 -4.43
C LEU A 62 12.79 -1.66 -4.38
N LYS A 63 13.47 -2.83 -4.45
CA LYS A 63 14.93 -2.88 -4.54
C LYS A 63 15.46 -2.11 -5.74
N GLN A 64 14.82 -2.24 -6.90
CA GLN A 64 15.19 -1.44 -8.08
C GLN A 64 15.07 0.07 -7.81
N PHE A 65 14.00 0.54 -7.12
CA PHE A 65 13.89 1.94 -6.73
C PHE A 65 15.01 2.35 -5.75
N GLN A 66 15.40 1.48 -4.81
CA GLN A 66 16.57 1.76 -3.94
C GLN A 66 17.86 1.89 -4.75
N GLU A 67 18.09 1.00 -5.71
CA GLU A 67 19.28 1.03 -6.58
C GLU A 67 19.32 2.29 -7.45
N LEU A 68 18.15 2.82 -7.84
CA LEU A 68 18.01 4.10 -8.54
C LEU A 68 18.26 5.33 -7.63
N GLY A 69 18.34 5.13 -6.31
CA GLY A 69 18.61 6.20 -5.35
C GLY A 69 17.38 6.79 -4.70
N HIS A 70 16.20 6.17 -4.83
CA HIS A 70 14.96 6.60 -4.18
C HIS A 70 14.83 6.06 -2.77
N GLN A 71 14.03 6.73 -1.94
CA GLN A 71 13.74 6.34 -0.57
C GLN A 71 12.59 5.32 -0.56
N VAL A 72 12.78 4.20 0.12
CA VAL A 72 11.77 3.14 0.23
C VAL A 72 11.21 3.11 1.65
N THR A 73 9.90 3.11 1.77
CA THR A 73 9.17 2.92 3.03
C THR A 73 8.26 1.70 2.92
N ILE A 74 8.42 0.76 3.84
CA ILE A 74 7.52 -0.38 4.03
C ILE A 74 6.59 -0.08 5.20
N ILE A 75 5.29 -0.17 4.96
CA ILE A 75 4.29 -0.14 6.02
C ILE A 75 3.98 -1.59 6.40
N LEU A 76 4.16 -1.94 7.66
CA LEU A 76 3.53 -3.10 8.25
C LEU A 76 2.18 -2.68 8.82
N GLY A 77 1.11 -3.13 8.17
CA GLY A 77 -0.25 -2.77 8.51
C GLY A 77 -0.73 -3.49 9.78
N ASP A 78 -0.24 -3.09 10.93
CA ASP A 78 -0.63 -3.67 12.21
C ASP A 78 -2.06 -3.26 12.62
N PHE A 79 -2.51 -2.10 12.20
CA PHE A 79 -3.90 -1.67 12.38
C PHE A 79 -4.80 -2.30 11.32
N THR A 80 -4.43 -2.22 10.04
CA THR A 80 -5.24 -2.72 8.91
C THR A 80 -5.37 -4.24 8.89
N ALA A 81 -4.35 -4.99 9.32
CA ALA A 81 -4.43 -6.45 9.45
C ALA A 81 -5.52 -6.92 10.43
N ARG A 82 -5.87 -6.09 11.42
CA ARG A 82 -6.97 -6.38 12.37
C ARG A 82 -8.34 -6.14 11.75
N ILE A 83 -8.44 -5.24 10.77
CA ILE A 83 -9.66 -5.02 9.98
C ILE A 83 -9.80 -6.16 8.96
N GLY A 84 -8.73 -6.48 8.25
CA GLY A 84 -8.64 -7.49 7.21
C GLY A 84 -8.97 -6.95 5.82
N ASP A 85 -8.03 -7.12 4.90
CA ASP A 85 -8.23 -6.77 3.49
C ASP A 85 -9.34 -7.65 2.88
N PRO A 86 -10.43 -7.06 2.36
CA PRO A 86 -11.51 -7.81 1.71
C PRO A 86 -11.13 -8.35 0.33
N THR A 87 -9.97 -7.98 -0.23
CA THR A 87 -9.52 -8.37 -1.59
C THR A 87 -9.62 -9.88 -1.82
N GLY A 88 -10.35 -10.27 -2.88
CA GLY A 88 -10.47 -11.66 -3.32
C GLY A 88 -11.20 -12.58 -2.34
N ARG A 89 -12.01 -12.04 -1.43
CA ARG A 89 -12.74 -12.81 -0.43
C ARG A 89 -14.24 -12.78 -0.69
N SER A 90 -14.87 -13.93 -0.48
CA SER A 90 -16.34 -14.08 -0.47
C SER A 90 -16.95 -13.84 0.92
N GLU A 91 -16.14 -13.81 1.96
CA GLU A 91 -16.55 -13.68 3.35
C GLU A 91 -15.65 -12.71 4.11
N THR A 92 -16.18 -12.12 5.18
CA THR A 92 -15.40 -11.29 6.11
C THR A 92 -14.28 -12.12 6.76
N ARG A 93 -13.06 -11.60 6.76
CA ARG A 93 -11.91 -12.27 7.41
C ARG A 93 -12.12 -12.38 8.93
N LYS A 94 -11.66 -13.49 9.48
CA LYS A 94 -11.48 -13.59 10.94
C LYS A 94 -10.42 -12.56 11.36
N GLN A 95 -10.79 -11.73 12.31
CA GLN A 95 -9.88 -10.73 12.86
C GLN A 95 -8.75 -11.39 13.65
N LEU A 96 -7.53 -10.89 13.44
CA LEU A 96 -6.35 -11.28 14.21
C LEU A 96 -6.26 -10.46 15.49
N THR A 97 -5.66 -11.04 16.53
CA THR A 97 -5.30 -10.28 17.73
C THR A 97 -4.06 -9.43 17.47
N GLU A 98 -3.88 -8.39 18.27
CA GLU A 98 -2.71 -7.51 18.18
C GLU A 98 -1.40 -8.29 18.35
N GLU A 99 -1.36 -9.23 19.31
CA GLU A 99 -0.19 -10.08 19.57
C GLU A 99 0.15 -10.95 18.35
N GLN A 100 -0.86 -11.52 17.69
CA GLN A 100 -0.66 -12.31 16.47
C GLN A 100 -0.08 -11.46 15.33
N VAL A 101 -0.63 -10.27 15.14
CA VAL A 101 -0.16 -9.33 14.11
C VAL A 101 1.28 -8.91 14.39
N LEU A 102 1.63 -8.55 15.62
CA LEU A 102 2.99 -8.16 16.00
C LEU A 102 3.98 -9.32 15.88
N ALA A 103 3.57 -10.55 16.22
CA ALA A 103 4.40 -11.73 16.02
C ALA A 103 4.72 -11.97 14.54
N ASN A 104 3.71 -11.86 13.66
CA ASN A 104 3.89 -11.97 12.22
C ASN A 104 4.72 -10.82 11.64
N ALA A 105 4.54 -9.59 12.12
CA ALA A 105 5.32 -8.43 11.68
C ALA A 105 6.83 -8.63 11.88
N ARG A 106 7.22 -9.24 13.00
CA ARG A 106 8.64 -9.56 13.29
C ARG A 106 9.24 -10.56 12.29
N THR A 107 8.43 -11.52 11.82
CA THR A 107 8.90 -12.49 10.80
C THR A 107 8.95 -11.85 9.42
N TYR A 108 7.97 -11.00 9.07
CA TYR A 108 7.97 -10.20 7.83
C TYR A 108 9.22 -9.32 7.75
N GLU A 109 9.56 -8.58 8.81
CA GLU A 109 10.75 -7.74 8.86
C GLU A 109 12.01 -8.54 8.50
N LYS A 110 12.22 -9.70 9.14
CA LYS A 110 13.39 -10.56 8.87
C LYS A 110 13.45 -11.04 7.43
N GLN A 111 12.30 -11.31 6.82
CA GLN A 111 12.22 -11.84 5.46
C GLN A 111 12.37 -10.73 4.41
N ILE A 112 11.77 -9.56 4.63
CA ILE A 112 11.90 -8.37 3.77
C ILE A 112 13.37 -7.97 3.63
N PHE A 113 14.12 -7.94 4.72
CA PHE A 113 15.53 -7.56 4.71
C PHE A 113 16.49 -8.62 4.16
N LYS A 114 16.00 -9.77 3.68
CA LYS A 114 16.76 -10.65 2.78
C LYS A 114 16.83 -10.10 1.35
N ILE A 115 15.93 -9.20 0.98
CA ILE A 115 15.81 -8.62 -0.36
C ILE A 115 16.23 -7.16 -0.37
N LEU A 116 15.72 -6.37 0.57
CA LEU A 116 15.95 -4.93 0.68
C LEU A 116 17.15 -4.62 1.57
N ASP A 117 17.83 -3.52 1.24
CA ASP A 117 18.87 -2.97 2.09
C ASP A 117 18.23 -2.27 3.30
N ARG A 118 18.56 -2.75 4.51
CA ARG A 118 18.04 -2.22 5.77
C ARG A 118 18.41 -0.75 5.99
N ALA A 119 19.61 -0.34 5.61
CA ALA A 119 20.08 1.03 5.80
C ALA A 119 19.34 2.04 4.89
N ARG A 120 18.64 1.56 3.86
CA ARG A 120 17.96 2.35 2.84
C ARG A 120 16.44 2.12 2.82
N THR A 121 15.93 1.41 3.83
CA THR A 121 14.50 1.11 3.97
C THR A 121 14.00 1.63 5.32
N GLU A 122 13.00 2.48 5.28
CA GLU A 122 12.23 2.83 6.45
C GLU A 122 11.11 1.79 6.64
N LEU A 123 10.96 1.27 7.86
CA LEU A 123 9.89 0.35 8.22
C LEU A 123 9.04 1.00 9.30
N VAL A 124 7.74 1.16 9.02
CA VAL A 124 6.79 1.85 9.88
C VAL A 124 5.52 1.02 10.09
N PHE A 125 4.78 1.34 11.14
CA PHE A 125 3.49 0.73 11.45
C PHE A 125 2.37 1.75 11.23
N ASN A 126 1.28 1.37 10.58
CA ASN A 126 0.19 2.31 10.32
C ASN A 126 -0.68 2.60 11.55
N SER A 127 -0.54 1.87 12.63
CA SER A 127 -1.09 2.24 13.93
C SER A 127 -0.58 3.61 14.42
N GLN A 128 0.58 4.06 13.99
CA GLN A 128 1.16 5.35 14.38
C GLN A 128 0.26 6.54 14.01
N TRP A 129 -0.48 6.46 12.92
CA TRP A 129 -1.41 7.52 12.48
C TRP A 129 -2.88 7.10 12.50
N LEU A 130 -3.20 5.81 12.41
CA LEU A 130 -4.59 5.35 12.46
C LEU A 130 -5.13 5.24 13.87
N THR A 131 -4.33 4.78 14.84
CA THR A 131 -4.77 4.66 16.24
C THR A 131 -5.15 5.99 16.90
N PRO A 132 -4.37 7.08 16.75
CA PRO A 132 -4.73 8.36 17.36
C PRO A 132 -5.88 9.09 16.66
N MET A 133 -6.35 8.60 15.51
CA MET A 133 -7.44 9.22 14.76
C MET A 133 -8.74 9.17 15.57
N ASN A 134 -9.30 10.32 15.89
CA ASN A 134 -10.57 10.40 16.60
C ASN A 134 -11.77 10.20 15.66
N PHE A 135 -12.95 10.00 16.23
CA PHE A 135 -14.15 9.71 15.45
C PHE A 135 -14.51 10.82 14.44
N ALA A 136 -14.30 12.09 14.77
CA ALA A 136 -14.55 13.19 13.84
C ALA A 136 -13.63 13.11 12.61
N GLN A 137 -12.36 12.82 12.82
CA GLN A 137 -11.39 12.62 11.73
C GLN A 137 -11.75 11.41 10.85
N VAL A 138 -12.27 10.33 11.44
CA VAL A 138 -12.74 9.16 10.69
C VAL A 138 -13.95 9.55 9.82
N VAL A 139 -14.89 10.34 10.34
CA VAL A 139 -16.04 10.86 9.57
C VAL A 139 -15.58 11.78 8.44
N GLU A 140 -14.64 12.69 8.69
CA GLU A 140 -14.04 13.56 7.66
C GLU A 140 -13.35 12.76 6.55
N LEU A 141 -12.59 11.73 6.91
CA LEU A 141 -11.96 10.83 5.95
C LEU A 141 -13.01 10.08 5.12
N SER A 142 -14.06 9.58 5.77
CA SER A 142 -15.16 8.86 5.11
C SER A 142 -15.94 9.74 4.13
N ALA A 143 -16.06 11.03 4.41
CA ALA A 143 -16.74 11.99 3.55
C ALA A 143 -16.03 12.24 2.20
N LYS A 144 -14.77 11.82 2.08
CA LYS A 144 -13.98 11.93 0.84
C LYS A 144 -14.31 10.85 -0.20
N CYS A 145 -15.10 9.85 0.18
CA CYS A 145 -15.47 8.75 -0.72
C CYS A 145 -16.95 8.39 -0.54
N THR A 146 -17.63 8.02 -1.63
CA THR A 146 -19.02 7.56 -1.56
C THR A 146 -19.08 6.04 -1.42
N VAL A 147 -20.17 5.54 -0.81
CA VAL A 147 -20.47 4.09 -0.77
C VAL A 147 -20.53 3.51 -2.18
N ALA A 148 -21.16 4.23 -3.14
CA ALA A 148 -21.21 3.81 -4.53
C ALA A 148 -19.80 3.58 -5.11
N ARG A 149 -18.85 4.48 -4.84
CA ARG A 149 -17.47 4.32 -5.28
C ARG A 149 -16.78 3.10 -4.66
N ILE A 150 -16.99 2.85 -3.37
CA ILE A 150 -16.40 1.67 -2.69
C ILE A 150 -16.99 0.37 -3.26
N LEU A 151 -18.29 0.37 -3.59
CA LEU A 151 -18.97 -0.80 -4.16
C LEU A 151 -18.57 -1.09 -5.63
N GLU A 152 -17.82 -0.22 -6.31
CA GLU A 152 -17.22 -0.52 -7.62
C GLU A 152 -16.06 -1.53 -7.53
N ARG A 153 -15.54 -1.77 -6.34
CA ARG A 153 -14.50 -2.76 -6.11
C ARG A 153 -15.07 -4.16 -6.38
N ASP A 154 -14.37 -4.96 -7.19
CA ASP A 154 -14.86 -6.23 -7.75
C ASP A 154 -15.45 -7.19 -6.70
N ASP A 155 -14.77 -7.35 -5.56
CA ASP A 155 -15.20 -8.22 -4.47
C ASP A 155 -16.47 -7.69 -3.77
N PHE A 156 -16.57 -6.39 -3.54
CA PHE A 156 -17.78 -5.78 -2.99
C PHE A 156 -18.93 -5.79 -4.00
N ALA A 157 -18.68 -5.47 -5.27
CA ALA A 157 -19.68 -5.52 -6.33
C ALA A 157 -20.29 -6.92 -6.45
N LYS A 158 -19.45 -7.96 -6.43
CA LYS A 158 -19.89 -9.35 -6.47
C LYS A 158 -20.72 -9.72 -5.25
N ARG A 159 -20.21 -9.47 -4.02
CA ARG A 159 -20.93 -9.76 -2.77
C ARG A 159 -22.24 -9.02 -2.67
N PHE A 160 -22.27 -7.75 -3.06
CA PHE A 160 -23.50 -6.94 -3.08
C PHE A 160 -24.55 -7.51 -4.03
N LYS A 161 -24.15 -7.90 -5.25
CA LYS A 161 -25.03 -8.53 -6.24
C LYS A 161 -25.58 -9.88 -5.79
N GLU A 162 -24.76 -10.65 -5.07
CA GLU A 162 -25.12 -11.97 -4.54
C GLU A 162 -25.87 -11.89 -3.19
N CYS A 163 -26.17 -10.69 -2.70
CA CYS A 163 -26.77 -10.45 -1.37
C CYS A 163 -25.97 -11.06 -0.22
N LEU A 164 -24.65 -11.18 -0.35
CA LEU A 164 -23.76 -11.64 0.70
C LEU A 164 -23.43 -10.50 1.67
N PRO A 165 -23.19 -10.80 2.95
CA PRO A 165 -22.90 -9.78 3.95
C PRO A 165 -21.65 -8.97 3.60
N ILE A 166 -21.72 -7.65 3.76
CA ILE A 166 -20.59 -6.73 3.72
C ILE A 166 -20.62 -5.94 5.01
N SER A 167 -19.61 -6.11 5.85
CA SER A 167 -19.54 -5.42 7.13
C SER A 167 -19.04 -3.98 6.96
N ILE A 168 -19.58 -3.05 7.74
CA ILE A 168 -19.23 -1.62 7.62
C ILE A 168 -17.71 -1.39 7.77
N HIS A 169 -17.05 -2.10 8.68
CA HIS A 169 -15.60 -1.93 8.88
C HIS A 169 -14.78 -2.30 7.64
N GLU A 170 -15.26 -3.22 6.79
CA GLU A 170 -14.60 -3.58 5.53
C GLU A 170 -14.59 -2.40 4.53
N LEU A 171 -15.63 -1.54 4.57
CA LEU A 171 -15.71 -0.36 3.72
C LEU A 171 -14.65 0.70 4.08
N PHE A 172 -14.14 0.68 5.31
CA PHE A 172 -13.05 1.57 5.75
C PHE A 172 -11.67 1.13 5.28
N TYR A 173 -11.49 -0.15 4.94
CA TYR A 173 -10.16 -0.67 4.58
C TYR A 173 -9.49 0.12 3.43
N PRO A 174 -10.15 0.37 2.29
CA PRO A 174 -9.57 1.18 1.21
C PRO A 174 -9.19 2.61 1.64
N LEU A 175 -9.98 3.21 2.52
CA LEU A 175 -9.71 4.56 3.05
C LEU A 175 -8.48 4.57 3.97
N MET A 176 -8.32 3.56 4.82
CA MET A 176 -7.17 3.42 5.71
C MET A 176 -5.88 3.21 4.92
N GLN A 177 -5.88 2.27 3.96
CA GLN A 177 -4.73 2.06 3.07
C GLN A 177 -4.42 3.31 2.24
N GLY A 178 -5.44 4.00 1.75
CA GLY A 178 -5.27 5.27 1.04
C GLY A 178 -4.67 6.36 1.93
N TYR A 179 -5.12 6.45 3.17
CA TYR A 179 -4.59 7.42 4.13
C TYR A 179 -3.13 7.16 4.51
N ASP A 180 -2.66 5.93 4.46
CA ASP A 180 -1.24 5.59 4.63
C ASP A 180 -0.36 6.40 3.65
N SER A 181 -0.81 6.59 2.40
CA SER A 181 -0.09 7.39 1.39
C SER A 181 -0.10 8.89 1.72
N VAL A 182 -1.20 9.38 2.29
CA VAL A 182 -1.31 10.77 2.79
C VAL A 182 -0.35 10.99 3.96
N ALA A 183 -0.37 10.10 4.95
CA ALA A 183 0.47 10.19 6.16
C ALA A 183 1.97 10.21 5.80
N LEU A 184 2.39 9.37 4.87
CA LEU A 184 3.79 9.30 4.40
C LEU A 184 4.12 10.33 3.31
N LYS A 185 3.13 11.04 2.77
CA LYS A 185 3.27 11.91 1.59
C LYS A 185 3.98 11.14 0.47
N ALA A 186 3.52 9.94 0.15
CA ALA A 186 4.14 9.04 -0.81
C ALA A 186 4.11 9.63 -2.23
N ASP A 187 5.23 9.54 -2.95
CA ASP A 187 5.30 9.98 -4.33
C ASP A 187 4.88 8.86 -5.30
N VAL A 188 5.19 7.62 -4.94
CA VAL A 188 4.84 6.41 -5.69
C VAL A 188 4.41 5.32 -4.71
N GLU A 189 3.34 4.63 -5.03
CA GLU A 189 2.88 3.44 -4.30
C GLU A 189 2.94 2.20 -5.20
N LEU A 190 3.46 1.10 -4.66
CA LEU A 190 3.52 -0.20 -5.33
C LEU A 190 2.52 -1.16 -4.70
N GLY A 191 2.01 -2.09 -5.51
CA GLY A 191 1.12 -3.16 -5.05
C GLY A 191 0.89 -4.21 -6.11
N GLY A 192 0.24 -5.31 -5.76
CA GLY A 192 -0.29 -6.28 -6.71
C GLY A 192 -1.44 -5.69 -7.54
N THR A 193 -1.75 -6.30 -8.68
CA THR A 193 -2.85 -5.86 -9.54
C THR A 193 -4.21 -5.94 -8.84
N ASP A 194 -4.36 -6.85 -7.90
CA ASP A 194 -5.52 -7.00 -7.02
C ASP A 194 -5.70 -5.81 -6.05
N GLN A 195 -4.65 -5.03 -5.83
CA GLN A 195 -4.66 -3.85 -4.95
C GLN A 195 -4.97 -2.53 -5.69
N LYS A 196 -5.20 -2.57 -7.01
CA LYS A 196 -5.36 -1.36 -7.84
C LYS A 196 -6.39 -0.38 -7.27
N PHE A 197 -7.55 -0.86 -6.80
CA PHE A 197 -8.58 0.00 -6.22
C PHE A 197 -8.07 0.77 -5.00
N ASN A 198 -7.39 0.08 -4.09
CA ASN A 198 -6.85 0.69 -2.87
C ASN A 198 -5.72 1.68 -3.18
N LEU A 199 -4.86 1.37 -4.15
CA LEU A 199 -3.79 2.27 -4.60
C LEU A 199 -4.38 3.58 -5.18
N LEU A 200 -5.42 3.47 -6.01
CA LEU A 200 -6.14 4.63 -6.56
C LEU A 200 -6.87 5.44 -5.48
N MET A 201 -7.32 4.80 -4.39
CA MET A 201 -7.88 5.52 -3.25
C MET A 201 -6.82 6.42 -2.59
N GLY A 202 -5.59 5.93 -2.41
CA GLY A 202 -4.48 6.73 -1.92
C GLY A 202 -4.25 7.98 -2.75
N ARG A 203 -4.27 7.84 -4.08
CA ARG A 203 -4.18 8.96 -5.01
C ARG A 203 -5.34 9.95 -4.88
N THR A 204 -6.56 9.46 -4.66
CA THR A 204 -7.74 10.32 -4.49
C THR A 204 -7.69 11.14 -3.20
N LEU A 205 -7.08 10.60 -2.15
CA LEU A 205 -7.00 11.24 -0.83
C LEU A 205 -5.85 12.25 -0.71
N GLN A 206 -4.79 12.12 -1.52
CA GLN A 206 -3.65 13.05 -1.60
C GLN A 206 -3.99 14.33 -2.38
#